data_89ea145a22ff301ce08b9dc28b185699
#
_entry.id   89ea145a22ff301ce08b9dc28b185699
#
_cell.length_a   1.000
_cell.length_b   1.000
_cell.length_c   1.000
_cell.angle_alpha   90.00
_cell.angle_beta   90.00
_cell.angle_gamma   90.00
#
_symmetry.space_group_name_H-M   'P 1'
#
loop_
_entity.id
_entity.type
_entity.pdbx_description
1 polymer ?
#
loop_
_entity_poly.entity_id
_entity_poly.type
_entity_poly.pdbx_seq_one_letter_code
_entity_poly.pdbx_strand_id
1 'polypeptide(L)'
;MGGIRAIIFDLDNTLWDVWPVIVRAEHAMHDFLARHYPRVTAQHDLRSMRDVRARMAIDHPAMRHDFTWLRLEALRQHAREAAYPETMAEQAFEAFYRARNEVTLYDDVRPALAALAPDYRLF
;
A
#
# COMPACT_ATOMS: atom_id res chain seq x y z
N MET A 1 29.56 28.98 -12.14
CA MET A 1 29.67 27.56 -11.99
C MET A 1 28.38 27.00 -11.45
N GLY A 2 27.94 25.84 -11.96
CA GLY A 2 26.68 25.24 -11.57
C GLY A 2 26.76 24.59 -10.18
N GLY A 3 26.01 25.10 -9.23
CA GLY A 3 25.74 24.41 -7.97
C GLY A 3 24.46 23.57 -8.08
N ILE A 4 24.17 22.76 -7.03
CA ILE A 4 22.93 22.01 -6.90
C ILE A 4 21.77 23.01 -6.79
N ARG A 5 20.73 22.80 -7.61
CA ARG A 5 19.53 23.68 -7.64
C ARG A 5 18.24 22.95 -7.28
N ALA A 6 18.26 21.65 -7.33
CA ALA A 6 17.11 20.80 -7.04
C ALA A 6 17.51 19.58 -6.22
N ILE A 7 16.61 19.13 -5.36
CA ILE A 7 16.76 17.93 -4.55
C ILE A 7 15.51 17.07 -4.77
N ILE A 8 15.73 15.81 -5.09
CA ILE A 8 14.66 14.81 -5.24
C ILE A 8 14.76 13.88 -4.05
N PHE A 9 13.63 13.67 -3.37
CA PHE A 9 13.53 12.79 -2.23
C PHE A 9 12.86 11.48 -2.61
N ASP A 10 13.40 10.38 -2.10
CA ASP A 10 12.64 9.15 -1.97
C ASP A 10 11.59 9.32 -0.85
N LEU A 11 10.54 8.53 -0.85
CA LEU A 11 9.43 8.69 0.07
C LEU A 11 9.48 7.65 1.19
N ASP A 12 9.19 6.39 0.86
CA ASP A 12 9.12 5.30 1.84
C ASP A 12 10.49 5.09 2.52
N ASN A 13 10.48 5.06 3.86
CA ASN A 13 11.69 4.93 4.69
C ASN A 13 12.72 6.06 4.53
N THR A 14 12.35 7.13 3.89
CA THR A 14 13.13 8.37 3.77
C THR A 14 12.43 9.52 4.49
N LEU A 15 11.16 9.78 4.15
CA LEU A 15 10.35 10.83 4.78
C LEU A 15 9.42 10.27 5.88
N TRP A 16 9.11 8.98 5.82
CA TRP A 16 8.30 8.26 6.82
C TRP A 16 8.68 6.79 6.86
N ASP A 17 8.34 6.14 7.98
CA ASP A 17 8.43 4.68 8.10
C ASP A 17 7.25 4.04 7.36
N VAL A 18 7.55 3.24 6.35
CA VAL A 18 6.53 2.61 5.49
C VAL A 18 5.81 1.46 6.19
N TRP A 19 6.47 0.73 7.07
CA TRP A 19 5.89 -0.50 7.62
C TRP A 19 4.62 -0.27 8.44
N PRO A 20 4.55 0.69 9.39
CA PRO A 20 3.30 0.98 10.08
C PRO A 20 2.18 1.45 9.14
N VAL A 21 2.52 2.14 8.06
CA VAL A 21 1.55 2.60 7.05
C VAL A 21 0.94 1.41 6.33
N ILE A 22 1.76 0.45 5.89
CA ILE A 22 1.29 -0.76 5.20
C ILE A 22 0.42 -1.61 6.13
N VAL A 23 0.84 -1.82 7.37
CA VAL A 23 0.07 -2.60 8.36
C VAL A 23 -1.30 -1.97 8.58
N ARG A 24 -1.35 -0.66 8.80
CA ARG A 24 -2.61 0.07 8.98
C ARG A 24 -3.51 -0.02 7.74
N ALA A 25 -2.93 0.09 6.56
CA ALA A 25 -3.66 -0.03 5.29
C ALA A 25 -4.24 -1.44 5.09
N GLU A 26 -3.49 -2.47 5.46
CA GLU A 26 -3.99 -3.86 5.42
C GLU A 26 -5.13 -4.08 6.41
N HIS A 27 -5.04 -3.51 7.62
CA HIS A 27 -6.13 -3.56 8.58
C HIS A 27 -7.39 -2.83 8.08
N ALA A 28 -7.24 -1.66 7.47
CA ALA A 28 -8.36 -0.92 6.89
C ALA A 28 -9.07 -1.72 5.79
N MET A 29 -8.30 -2.38 4.93
CA MET A 29 -8.82 -3.26 3.89
C MET A 29 -9.54 -4.47 4.48
N HIS A 30 -8.96 -5.12 5.48
CA HIS A 30 -9.56 -6.27 6.14
C HIS A 30 -10.85 -5.91 6.87
N ASP A 31 -10.87 -4.77 7.56
CA ASP A 31 -12.09 -4.25 8.22
C ASP A 31 -13.19 -3.93 7.21
N PHE A 32 -12.85 -3.37 6.07
CA PHE A 32 -13.79 -3.16 4.96
C PHE A 32 -14.40 -4.49 4.49
N LEU A 33 -13.56 -5.51 4.26
CA LEU A 33 -14.01 -6.84 3.86
C LEU A 33 -14.89 -7.49 4.92
N ALA A 34 -14.54 -7.36 6.19
CA ALA A 34 -15.32 -7.91 7.29
C ALA A 34 -16.73 -7.31 7.35
N ARG A 35 -16.88 -6.03 7.02
CA ARG A 35 -18.18 -5.33 7.01
C ARG A 35 -19.02 -5.62 5.78
N HIS A 36 -18.40 -5.67 4.61
CA HIS A 36 -19.11 -5.72 3.33
C HIS A 36 -19.06 -7.08 2.64
N TYR A 37 -18.03 -7.87 2.92
CA TYR A 37 -17.76 -9.17 2.29
C TYR A 37 -17.30 -10.21 3.33
N PRO A 38 -18.13 -10.50 4.34
CA PRO A 38 -17.70 -11.27 5.51
C PRO A 38 -17.28 -12.71 5.23
N ARG A 39 -17.73 -13.31 4.12
CA ARG A 39 -17.26 -14.65 3.75
C ARG A 39 -15.77 -14.71 3.44
N VAL A 40 -15.16 -13.59 3.01
CA VAL A 40 -13.73 -13.51 2.78
C VAL A 40 -12.98 -13.58 4.11
N THR A 41 -13.35 -12.75 5.08
CA THR A 41 -12.68 -12.69 6.38
C THR A 41 -12.99 -13.88 7.26
N ALA A 42 -14.08 -14.62 7.01
CA ALA A 42 -14.36 -15.89 7.65
C ALA A 42 -13.35 -16.98 7.22
N GLN A 43 -12.78 -16.88 6.02
CA GLN A 43 -11.82 -17.84 5.47
C GLN A 43 -10.37 -17.38 5.61
N HIS A 44 -10.13 -16.08 5.64
CA HIS A 44 -8.80 -15.50 5.60
C HIS A 44 -8.61 -14.39 6.65
N ASP A 45 -7.63 -14.57 7.52
CA ASP A 45 -7.05 -13.47 8.30
C ASP A 45 -5.99 -12.73 7.47
N LEU A 46 -5.40 -11.67 8.03
CA LEU A 46 -4.38 -10.88 7.32
C LEU A 46 -3.15 -11.72 6.93
N ARG A 47 -2.74 -12.66 7.78
CA ARG A 47 -1.62 -13.54 7.49
C ARG A 47 -1.90 -14.41 6.27
N SER A 48 -3.05 -15.05 6.25
CA SER A 48 -3.50 -15.87 5.12
C SER A 48 -3.58 -15.05 3.83
N MET A 49 -4.10 -13.82 3.89
CA MET A 49 -4.16 -12.94 2.73
C MET A 49 -2.77 -12.53 2.22
N ARG A 50 -1.81 -12.31 3.12
CA ARG A 50 -0.41 -12.06 2.75
C ARG A 50 0.22 -13.29 2.08
N ASP A 51 -0.07 -14.48 2.58
CA ASP A 51 0.45 -15.74 2.01
C ASP A 51 -0.08 -15.96 0.59
N VAL A 52 -1.37 -15.70 0.35
CA VAL A 52 -1.96 -15.77 -1.00
C VAL A 52 -1.28 -14.79 -1.95
N ARG A 53 -1.05 -13.55 -1.52
CA ARG A 53 -0.35 -12.55 -2.33
C ARG A 53 1.10 -12.94 -2.63
N ALA A 54 1.80 -13.49 -1.64
CA ALA A 54 3.17 -13.98 -1.82
C ALA A 54 3.23 -15.12 -2.83
N ARG A 55 2.29 -16.05 -2.77
CA ARG A 55 2.17 -17.13 -3.75
C ARG A 55 1.86 -16.59 -5.15
N MET A 56 1.00 -15.60 -5.24
CA MET A 56 0.69 -14.93 -6.51
C MET A 56 1.96 -14.38 -7.18
N ALA A 57 2.86 -13.79 -6.40
CA ALA A 57 4.14 -13.28 -6.90
C ALA A 57 5.06 -14.41 -7.41
N ILE A 58 5.01 -15.58 -6.78
CA ILE A 58 5.78 -16.76 -7.22
C ILE A 58 5.19 -17.33 -8.50
N ASP A 59 3.87 -17.43 -8.60
CA ASP A 59 3.17 -18.02 -9.74
C ASP A 59 3.18 -17.08 -10.98
N HIS A 60 3.41 -15.78 -10.77
CA HIS A 60 3.44 -14.76 -11.83
C HIS A 60 4.73 -13.94 -11.76
N PRO A 61 5.90 -14.55 -12.07
CA PRO A 61 7.19 -13.89 -11.87
C PRO A 61 7.36 -12.61 -12.70
N ALA A 62 6.68 -12.49 -13.84
CA ALA A 62 6.69 -11.28 -14.65
C ALA A 62 6.01 -10.08 -13.95
N MET A 63 5.09 -10.35 -13.02
CA MET A 63 4.32 -9.35 -12.30
C MET A 63 4.81 -9.11 -10.86
N ARG A 64 5.87 -9.78 -10.44
CA ARG A 64 6.36 -9.71 -9.05
C ARG A 64 6.74 -8.32 -8.57
N HIS A 65 6.97 -7.39 -9.49
CA HIS A 65 7.33 -6.00 -9.19
C HIS A 65 6.10 -5.08 -9.10
N ASP A 66 4.95 -5.53 -9.57
CA ASP A 66 3.72 -4.75 -9.57
C ASP A 66 2.89 -5.10 -8.33
N PHE A 67 3.16 -4.39 -7.23
CA PHE A 67 2.47 -4.63 -5.96
C PHE A 67 0.97 -4.32 -6.01
N THR A 68 0.56 -3.37 -6.86
CA THR A 68 -0.86 -3.06 -7.09
C THR A 68 -1.54 -4.21 -7.79
N TRP A 69 -0.95 -4.72 -8.88
CA TRP A 69 -1.48 -5.86 -9.60
C TRP A 69 -1.60 -7.10 -8.70
N LEU A 70 -0.53 -7.41 -7.94
CA LEU A 70 -0.51 -8.55 -7.03
C LEU A 70 -1.63 -8.47 -5.98
N ARG A 71 -1.85 -7.30 -5.42
CA ARG A 71 -2.90 -7.11 -4.42
C ARG A 71 -4.29 -7.23 -5.03
N LEU A 72 -4.54 -6.60 -6.16
CA LEU A 72 -5.82 -6.70 -6.87
C LEU A 72 -6.11 -8.13 -7.30
N GLU A 73 -5.14 -8.83 -7.86
CA GLU A 73 -5.34 -10.20 -8.33
C GLU A 73 -5.58 -11.17 -7.19
N ALA A 74 -4.86 -11.02 -6.07
CA ALA A 74 -5.13 -11.79 -4.86
C ALA A 74 -6.54 -11.51 -4.31
N LEU A 75 -6.99 -10.27 -4.31
CA LEU A 75 -8.34 -9.90 -3.90
C LEU A 75 -9.40 -10.48 -4.85
N ARG A 76 -9.15 -10.52 -6.16
CA ARG A 76 -10.05 -11.17 -7.13
C ARG A 76 -10.16 -12.66 -6.86
N GLN A 77 -9.05 -13.32 -6.53
CA GLN A 77 -9.07 -14.73 -6.12
C GLN A 77 -9.94 -14.93 -4.87
N HIS A 78 -9.78 -14.09 -3.84
CA HIS A 78 -10.63 -14.16 -2.65
C HIS A 78 -12.11 -13.94 -2.97
N ALA A 79 -12.42 -13.04 -3.89
CA ALA A 79 -13.80 -12.82 -4.34
C ALA A 79 -14.38 -14.08 -5.00
N ARG A 80 -13.65 -14.70 -5.91
CA ARG A 80 -14.07 -15.92 -6.59
C ARG A 80 -14.31 -17.07 -5.60
N GLU A 81 -13.36 -17.28 -4.69
CA GLU A 81 -13.46 -18.34 -3.66
C GLU A 81 -14.64 -18.15 -2.73
N ALA A 82 -14.98 -16.91 -2.41
CA ALA A 82 -16.08 -16.57 -1.52
C ALA A 82 -17.42 -16.35 -2.25
N ALA A 83 -17.45 -16.55 -3.58
CA ALA A 83 -18.62 -16.33 -4.44
C ALA A 83 -19.15 -14.90 -4.40
N TYR A 84 -18.24 -13.91 -4.42
CA TYR A 84 -18.57 -12.50 -4.60
C TYR A 84 -18.18 -12.05 -6.01
N PRO A 85 -18.79 -10.97 -6.52
CA PRO A 85 -18.33 -10.32 -7.75
C PRO A 85 -16.88 -9.85 -7.63
N GLU A 86 -16.11 -9.94 -8.71
CA GLU A 86 -14.71 -9.52 -8.72
C GLU A 86 -14.51 -8.01 -8.50
N THR A 87 -15.57 -7.20 -8.69
CA THR A 87 -15.58 -5.78 -8.33
C THR A 87 -15.30 -5.53 -6.83
N MET A 88 -15.50 -6.55 -6.00
CA MET A 88 -15.03 -6.52 -4.59
C MET A 88 -13.56 -6.12 -4.50
N ALA A 89 -12.73 -6.59 -5.42
CA ALA A 89 -11.28 -6.34 -5.38
C ALA A 89 -10.96 -4.85 -5.46
N GLU A 90 -11.57 -4.13 -6.38
CA GLU A 90 -11.36 -2.68 -6.54
C GLU A 90 -11.85 -1.91 -5.31
N GLN A 91 -12.98 -2.30 -4.75
CA GLN A 91 -13.53 -1.68 -3.55
C GLN A 91 -12.62 -1.90 -2.32
N ALA A 92 -12.16 -3.12 -2.11
CA ALA A 92 -11.25 -3.44 -1.02
C ALA A 92 -9.89 -2.74 -1.19
N PHE A 93 -9.39 -2.70 -2.43
CA PHE A 93 -8.15 -1.98 -2.75
C PHE A 93 -8.29 -0.49 -2.48
N GLU A 94 -9.43 0.12 -2.78
CA GLU A 94 -9.68 1.54 -2.46
C GLU A 94 -9.53 1.83 -0.97
N ALA A 95 -10.04 0.95 -0.11
CA ALA A 95 -9.87 1.08 1.34
C ALA A 95 -8.39 0.99 1.75
N PHE A 96 -7.64 0.08 1.15
CA PHE A 96 -6.19 -0.03 1.33
C PHE A 96 -5.48 1.24 0.86
N TYR A 97 -5.78 1.69 -0.34
CA TYR A 97 -5.11 2.82 -0.99
C TYR A 97 -5.29 4.13 -0.20
N ARG A 98 -6.50 4.39 0.28
CA ARG A 98 -6.77 5.56 1.13
C ARG A 98 -5.91 5.56 2.38
N ALA A 99 -5.88 4.45 3.11
CA ALA A 99 -5.07 4.33 4.32
C ALA A 99 -3.57 4.37 4.01
N ARG A 100 -3.14 3.80 2.87
CA ARG A 100 -1.75 3.82 2.41
C ARG A 100 -1.25 5.25 2.16
N ASN A 101 -2.12 6.15 1.78
CA ASN A 101 -1.78 7.55 1.52
C ASN A 101 -1.75 8.42 2.81
N GLU A 102 -2.16 7.88 3.94
CA GLU A 102 -2.04 8.54 5.24
C GLU A 102 -0.70 8.19 5.86
N VAL A 103 0.20 9.15 5.91
CA VAL A 103 1.57 8.94 6.42
C VAL A 103 1.86 9.87 7.58
N THR A 104 2.74 9.42 8.49
CA THR A 104 3.32 10.24 9.55
C THR A 104 4.79 10.46 9.23
N LEU A 105 5.16 11.71 8.95
CA LEU A 105 6.53 12.08 8.64
C LEU A 105 7.44 11.86 9.86
N TYR A 106 8.71 11.52 9.63
CA TYR A 106 9.73 11.62 10.67
C TYR A 106 9.81 13.05 11.20
N ASP A 107 10.14 13.21 12.47
CA ASP A 107 10.11 14.51 13.16
C ASP A 107 11.03 15.55 12.55
N ASP A 108 12.14 15.14 11.93
CA ASP A 108 13.14 16.02 11.31
C ASP A 108 12.78 16.44 9.87
N VAL A 109 11.75 15.82 9.25
CA VAL A 109 11.44 16.03 7.83
C VAL A 109 10.93 17.46 7.59
N ARG A 110 9.93 17.92 8.32
CA ARG A 110 9.37 19.27 8.13
C ARG A 110 10.40 20.37 8.35
N PRO A 111 11.18 20.33 9.44
CA PRO A 111 12.25 21.33 9.64
C PRO A 111 13.32 21.27 8.53
N ALA A 112 13.71 20.07 8.08
CA ALA A 112 14.70 19.92 7.02
C ALA A 112 14.21 20.48 5.69
N LEU A 113 12.97 20.16 5.29
CA LEU A 113 12.37 20.69 4.07
C LEU A 113 12.21 22.22 4.12
N ALA A 114 11.80 22.74 5.26
CA ALA A 114 11.68 24.18 5.46
C ALA A 114 13.05 24.90 5.35
N ALA A 115 14.11 24.28 5.83
CA ALA A 115 15.48 24.81 5.74
C ALA A 115 16.02 24.79 4.30
N LEU A 116 15.62 23.80 3.49
CA LEU A 116 16.10 23.61 2.11
C LEU A 116 15.28 24.39 1.07
N ALA A 117 14.00 24.60 1.31
CA ALA A 117 13.09 25.19 0.34
C ALA A 117 13.48 26.59 -0.18
N PRO A 118 14.10 27.51 0.61
CA PRO A 118 14.52 28.81 0.10
C PRO A 118 15.62 28.73 -0.97
N ASP A 119 16.49 27.72 -0.91
CA ASP A 119 17.69 27.64 -1.74
C ASP A 119 17.58 26.60 -2.85
N TYR A 120 16.64 25.64 -2.74
CA TYR A 120 16.51 24.51 -3.66
C TYR A 120 15.07 24.28 -4.07
N ARG A 121 14.88 23.78 -5.30
CA ARG A 121 13.60 23.16 -5.69
C ARG A 121 13.53 21.75 -5.09
N LEU A 122 12.43 21.45 -4.42
CA LEU A 122 12.21 20.15 -3.76
C LEU A 122 11.17 19.34 -4.52
N PHE A 123 11.48 18.07 -4.75
CA PHE A 123 10.62 17.13 -5.48
C PHE A 123 10.47 15.81 -4.72
#